data_8aa5225cd90e72a4ebd2fc8ff1b5d1d6
#
_entry.id   8aa5225cd90e72a4ebd2fc8ff1b5d1d6
#
_cell.length_a   1.000
_cell.length_b   1.000
_cell.length_c   1.000
_cell.angle_alpha   90.00
_cell.angle_beta   90.00
_cell.angle_gamma   90.00
#
_symmetry.space_group_name_H-M   'P 1'
#
loop_
_entity.id
_entity.type
_entity.pdbx_description
1 polymer ?
#
loop_
_entity_poly.entity_id
_entity_poly.type
_entity_poly.pdbx_seq_one_letter_code
_entity_poly.pdbx_strand_id
1 'polypeptide(L)'
;MWTFHSPGTPSELSDHEQFDLLSIDQIVDIPRRRCIQLQNLLHHCNYTSFEIDPKRENFSGVDMVIATIDIEPERLAAMAEKATQSGTTLCIMSPAYDAPRHNACEALVAQHRCTSIDNRGYLLLFNNYLPKQIFKL
;
A
#
# COMPACT_ATOMS: atom_id res chain seq x y z
N MET A 1 16.54 0.28 2.25
CA MET A 1 16.06 0.14 2.94
C MET A 1 15.69 0.47 3.15
N TRP A 2 16.00 0.59 2.94
CA TRP A 2 15.54 0.61 3.58
C TRP A 2 15.51 1.07 3.83
N THR A 3 15.64 1.34 3.95
CA THR A 3 15.42 1.46 4.77
C THR A 3 15.52 1.99 4.92
N PHE A 4 16.04 2.23 5.02
CA PHE A 4 15.88 2.40 5.85
C PHE A 4 16.19 2.93 6.13
N HIS A 5 16.87 3.24 6.14
CA HIS A 5 16.94 3.39 7.16
C HIS A 5 17.41 3.77 7.19
N SER A 6 17.79 3.99 7.35
CA SER A 6 18.04 3.94 8.08
C SER A 6 18.53 3.98 8.16
N PRO A 7 19.12 4.19 8.22
CA PRO A 7 19.43 3.77 8.80
C PRO A 7 19.54 3.37 8.84
N GLY A 8 20.09 3.42 8.72
CA GLY A 8 20.06 2.58 9.23
C GLY A 8 20.12 2.16 9.12
N THR A 9 20.28 1.69 9.29
CA THR A 9 20.15 0.93 9.70
C THR A 9 19.85 0.43 9.64
N PRO A 10 20.38 0.31 9.15
CA PRO A 10 19.95 -0.31 9.41
C PRO A 10 19.83 -0.42 9.71
N SER A 11 20.01 -0.07 9.20
CA SER A 11 19.79 -0.26 9.95
C SER A 11 19.27 -0.45 10.96
N GLU A 12 19.24 -0.30 10.50
CA GLU A 12 18.82 -0.76 11.82
C GLU A 12 17.49 -0.20 12.23
N LEU A 13 16.47 -1.11 12.34
CA LEU A 13 15.13 -0.75 12.75
C LEU A 13 15.08 -0.60 14.25
N SER A 14 14.30 0.38 14.74
CA SER A 14 13.99 0.48 16.15
C SER A 14 13.07 -0.66 16.58
N ASP A 15 12.91 -0.87 17.88
CA ASP A 15 12.01 -1.88 18.39
C ASP A 15 10.57 -1.66 17.90
N HIS A 16 10.15 -0.39 17.84
CA HIS A 16 8.82 -0.04 17.38
C HIS A 16 8.63 -0.44 15.92
N GLU A 17 9.61 -0.18 15.08
CA GLU A 17 9.55 -0.51 13.67
C GLU A 17 9.49 -2.01 13.46
N GLN A 18 10.26 -2.78 14.24
CA GLN A 18 10.23 -4.22 14.19
C GLN A 18 8.88 -4.77 14.61
N PHE A 19 8.26 -4.15 15.61
CA PHE A 19 6.94 -4.54 16.07
C PHE A 19 5.90 -4.34 14.97
N ASP A 20 5.94 -3.20 14.27
CA ASP A 20 5.02 -2.92 13.19
C ASP A 20 5.18 -3.92 12.05
N LEU A 21 6.42 -4.27 11.73
CA LEU A 21 6.69 -5.27 10.71
C LEU A 21 6.08 -6.61 11.08
N LEU A 22 6.24 -7.03 12.33
CA LEU A 22 5.68 -8.28 12.80
C LEU A 22 4.16 -8.25 12.79
N SER A 23 3.58 -7.09 13.08
CA SER A 23 2.13 -6.94 13.05
C SER A 23 1.58 -7.19 11.65
N ILE A 24 2.23 -6.63 10.64
CA ILE A 24 1.83 -6.85 9.25
C ILE A 24 1.97 -8.33 8.89
N ASP A 25 3.08 -8.94 9.26
CA ASP A 25 3.36 -10.33 8.94
C ASP A 25 2.37 -11.28 9.60
N GLN A 26 1.90 -10.95 10.81
CA GLN A 26 0.96 -11.79 11.54
C GLN A 26 -0.46 -11.69 11.04
N ILE A 27 -0.85 -10.53 10.52
CA ILE A 27 -2.23 -10.30 10.10
C ILE A 27 -2.50 -10.86 8.70
N VAL A 28 -1.55 -10.73 7.80
CA VAL A 28 -1.68 -11.20 6.43
C VAL A 28 -0.48 -12.05 6.07
N ASP A 29 -0.72 -13.07 5.25
CA ASP A 29 0.36 -13.96 4.82
C ASP A 29 1.12 -13.29 3.69
N ILE A 30 2.02 -12.40 4.05
CA ILE A 30 2.83 -11.64 3.11
C ILE A 30 4.28 -12.10 3.21
N PRO A 31 4.95 -12.36 2.08
CA PRO A 31 6.38 -12.72 2.14
C PRO A 31 7.18 -11.67 2.89
N ARG A 32 8.15 -12.13 3.69
CA ARG A 32 8.90 -11.23 4.56
C ARG A 32 9.53 -10.06 3.82
N ARG A 33 10.05 -10.31 2.64
CA ARG A 33 10.68 -9.23 1.87
C ARG A 33 9.66 -8.13 1.52
N ARG A 34 8.38 -8.50 1.29
CA ARG A 34 7.33 -7.51 1.04
C ARG A 34 6.97 -6.75 2.30
N CYS A 35 6.96 -7.44 3.44
CA CYS A 35 6.72 -6.77 4.71
C CYS A 35 7.77 -5.70 4.96
N ILE A 36 9.03 -6.02 4.69
CA ILE A 36 10.13 -5.06 4.86
C ILE A 36 9.95 -3.88 3.92
N GLN A 37 9.57 -4.13 2.67
CA GLN A 37 9.33 -3.05 1.71
C GLN A 37 8.20 -2.14 2.17
N LEU A 38 7.10 -2.72 2.66
CA LEU A 38 5.98 -1.93 3.14
C LEU A 38 6.36 -1.12 4.37
N GLN A 39 7.11 -1.72 5.28
CA GLN A 39 7.56 -1.01 6.48
C GLN A 39 8.45 0.17 6.11
N ASN A 40 9.38 -0.03 5.19
CA ASN A 40 10.25 1.04 4.73
C ASN A 40 9.45 2.14 4.03
N LEU A 41 8.43 1.76 3.28
CA LEU A 41 7.58 2.73 2.60
C LEU A 41 6.81 3.58 3.61
N LEU A 42 6.23 2.96 4.63
CA LEU A 42 5.52 3.69 5.67
C LEU A 42 6.44 4.71 6.34
N HIS A 43 7.66 4.29 6.62
CA HIS A 43 8.67 5.18 7.20
C HIS A 43 9.01 6.33 6.28
N HIS A 44 9.27 6.02 5.03
CA HIS A 44 9.71 7.01 4.06
C HIS A 44 8.63 8.07 3.83
N CYS A 45 7.37 7.67 3.86
CA CYS A 45 6.25 8.58 3.68
C CYS A 45 5.81 9.25 4.99
N ASN A 46 6.45 8.94 6.10
CA ASN A 46 6.06 9.41 7.43
C ASN A 46 4.64 8.97 7.80
N TYR A 47 4.23 7.82 7.32
CA TYR A 47 2.91 7.28 7.67
C TYR A 47 3.00 6.59 9.02
N THR A 48 2.02 6.87 9.88
CA THR A 48 1.98 6.33 11.23
C THR A 48 0.85 5.34 11.44
N SER A 49 -0.05 5.21 10.46
CA SER A 49 -1.19 4.32 10.62
C SER A 49 -1.49 3.61 9.31
N PHE A 50 -1.94 2.37 9.44
CA PHE A 50 -2.40 1.60 8.28
C PHE A 50 -3.50 0.65 8.74
N GLU A 51 -4.33 0.22 7.80
CA GLU A 51 -5.35 -0.81 8.03
C GLU A 51 -5.32 -1.80 6.89
N ILE A 52 -5.60 -3.06 7.21
CA ILE A 52 -5.58 -4.14 6.24
C ILE A 52 -7.01 -4.60 6.02
N ASP A 53 -7.44 -4.57 4.75
CA ASP A 53 -8.78 -5.01 4.32
C ASP A 53 -9.90 -4.43 5.19
N PRO A 54 -9.92 -3.10 5.44
CA PRO A 54 -10.95 -2.53 6.31
C PRO A 54 -12.33 -2.62 5.65
N LYS A 55 -13.36 -2.74 6.51
CA LYS A 55 -14.74 -2.86 6.05
C LYS A 55 -15.58 -1.62 6.35
N ARG A 56 -14.97 -0.56 6.84
CA ARG A 56 -15.72 0.64 7.22
C ARG A 56 -16.04 1.51 6.00
N GLU A 57 -16.96 2.46 6.21
CA GLU A 57 -17.50 3.27 5.13
C GLU A 57 -16.50 4.21 4.51
N ASN A 58 -15.53 4.69 5.28
CA ASN A 58 -14.52 5.59 4.77
C ASN A 58 -13.19 5.28 5.44
N PHE A 59 -12.11 5.89 4.94
CA PHE A 59 -10.77 5.64 5.43
C PHE A 59 -10.18 6.84 6.15
N SER A 60 -11.02 7.71 6.69
CA SER A 60 -10.52 8.91 7.42
C SER A 60 -9.62 8.52 8.56
N GLY A 61 -8.56 9.28 8.76
CA GLY A 61 -7.64 9.09 9.87
C GLY A 61 -6.62 7.99 9.68
N VAL A 62 -6.57 7.39 8.50
CA VAL A 62 -5.62 6.32 8.20
C VAL A 62 -4.72 6.78 7.07
N ASP A 63 -3.41 6.62 7.24
CA ASP A 63 -2.45 7.05 6.23
C ASP A 63 -2.42 6.10 5.03
N MET A 64 -2.54 4.80 5.28
CA MET A 64 -2.49 3.80 4.22
C MET A 64 -3.49 2.69 4.48
N VAL A 65 -4.18 2.27 3.42
CA VAL A 65 -5.03 1.07 3.44
C VAL A 65 -4.37 0.04 2.54
N ILE A 66 -4.28 -1.18 3.04
CA ILE A 66 -3.68 -2.29 2.32
C ILE A 66 -4.79 -3.27 1.93
N ALA A 67 -4.94 -3.50 0.62
CA ALA A 67 -5.88 -4.47 0.09
C ALA A 67 -5.12 -5.74 -0.28
N THR A 68 -5.38 -6.82 0.44
CA THR A 68 -4.73 -8.11 0.18
C THR A 68 -5.45 -8.84 -0.95
N ILE A 69 -4.95 -10.03 -1.29
CA ILE A 69 -5.58 -10.85 -2.33
C ILE A 69 -6.96 -11.34 -1.90
N ASP A 70 -7.30 -11.22 -0.61
CA ASP A 70 -8.63 -11.56 -0.13
C ASP A 70 -9.69 -10.56 -0.58
N ILE A 71 -9.28 -9.37 -1.02
CA ILE A 71 -10.20 -8.38 -1.58
C ILE A 71 -10.44 -8.74 -3.05
N GLU A 72 -11.69 -8.98 -3.38
CA GLU A 72 -12.06 -9.34 -4.76
C GLU A 72 -11.81 -8.16 -5.70
N PRO A 73 -11.43 -8.44 -6.97
CA PRO A 73 -11.16 -7.36 -7.92
C PRO A 73 -12.32 -6.37 -8.07
N GLU A 74 -13.56 -6.84 -7.95
CA GLU A 74 -14.74 -5.99 -8.08
C GLU A 74 -14.83 -4.93 -7.00
N ARG A 75 -14.19 -5.18 -5.84
CA ARG A 75 -14.22 -4.25 -4.72
C ARG A 75 -13.12 -3.20 -4.76
N LEU A 76 -12.11 -3.40 -5.60
CA LEU A 76 -10.96 -2.52 -5.63
C LEU A 76 -11.32 -1.10 -6.07
N ALA A 77 -12.25 -0.96 -7.02
CA ALA A 77 -12.66 0.36 -7.48
C ALA A 77 -13.34 1.15 -6.36
N ALA A 78 -14.19 0.49 -5.58
CA ALA A 78 -14.86 1.16 -4.45
C ALA A 78 -13.84 1.57 -3.38
N MET A 79 -12.86 0.72 -3.11
CA MET A 79 -11.81 1.05 -2.16
C MET A 79 -10.96 2.22 -2.65
N ALA A 80 -10.65 2.27 -3.95
CA ALA A 80 -9.89 3.36 -4.53
C ALA A 80 -10.66 4.68 -4.39
N GLU A 81 -11.97 4.65 -4.59
CA GLU A 81 -12.79 5.84 -4.44
C GLU A 81 -12.81 6.32 -2.99
N LYS A 82 -12.97 5.40 -2.04
CA LYS A 82 -12.93 5.75 -0.62
C LYS A 82 -11.59 6.34 -0.24
N ALA A 83 -10.50 5.78 -0.76
CA ALA A 83 -9.17 6.28 -0.48
C ALA A 83 -8.99 7.69 -1.03
N THR A 84 -9.49 7.96 -2.24
CA THR A 84 -9.44 9.28 -2.84
C THR A 84 -10.21 10.29 -1.98
N GLN A 85 -11.41 9.94 -1.53
CA GLN A 85 -12.23 10.82 -0.73
C GLN A 85 -11.59 11.14 0.62
N SER A 86 -10.84 10.20 1.17
CA SER A 86 -10.22 10.35 2.50
C SER A 86 -8.79 10.87 2.44
N GLY A 87 -8.22 11.04 1.24
CA GLY A 87 -6.82 11.43 1.10
C GLY A 87 -5.86 10.35 1.56
N THR A 88 -6.28 9.09 1.50
CA THR A 88 -5.53 7.93 2.01
C THR A 88 -4.79 7.26 0.85
N THR A 89 -3.57 6.79 1.10
CA THR A 89 -2.85 5.98 0.11
C THR A 89 -3.41 4.57 0.11
N LEU A 90 -3.71 4.05 -1.08
CA LEU A 90 -4.17 2.67 -1.22
C LEU A 90 -3.03 1.82 -1.75
N CYS A 91 -2.76 0.73 -1.05
CA CYS A 91 -1.74 -0.26 -1.44
C CYS A 91 -2.45 -1.56 -1.79
N ILE A 92 -2.43 -1.92 -3.07
CA ILE A 92 -3.06 -3.17 -3.53
C ILE A 92 -1.97 -4.22 -3.67
N MET A 93 -2.08 -5.29 -2.88
CA MET A 93 -1.08 -6.36 -2.92
C MET A 93 -1.29 -7.23 -4.15
N SER A 94 -0.19 -7.69 -4.74
CA SER A 94 -0.18 -8.65 -5.84
C SER A 94 -1.09 -8.24 -7.00
N PRO A 95 -0.83 -7.08 -7.62
CA PRO A 95 -1.71 -6.60 -8.70
C PRO A 95 -1.73 -7.51 -9.92
N ALA A 96 -0.76 -8.39 -10.07
CA ALA A 96 -0.69 -9.33 -11.20
C ALA A 96 -1.01 -10.76 -10.76
N TYR A 97 -1.72 -10.93 -9.64
CA TYR A 97 -2.03 -12.25 -9.09
C TYR A 97 -2.80 -13.11 -10.09
N ASP A 98 -3.81 -12.53 -10.74
CA ASP A 98 -4.57 -13.21 -11.78
C ASP A 98 -5.07 -12.16 -12.79
N ALA A 99 -5.68 -12.62 -13.88
CA ALA A 99 -6.11 -11.71 -14.94
C ALA A 99 -7.21 -10.73 -14.47
N PRO A 100 -8.24 -11.15 -13.75
CA PRO A 100 -9.23 -10.18 -13.29
C PRO A 100 -8.64 -9.09 -12.39
N ARG A 101 -7.73 -9.47 -11.49
CA ARG A 101 -7.10 -8.50 -10.60
C ARG A 101 -6.19 -7.57 -11.37
N HIS A 102 -5.42 -8.11 -12.30
CA HIS A 102 -4.53 -7.29 -13.14
C HIS A 102 -5.33 -6.28 -13.95
N ASN A 103 -6.44 -6.71 -14.56
CA ASN A 103 -7.27 -5.82 -15.35
C ASN A 103 -7.90 -4.73 -14.50
N ALA A 104 -8.34 -5.06 -13.30
CA ALA A 104 -8.89 -4.08 -12.38
C ALA A 104 -7.84 -3.04 -12.00
N CYS A 105 -6.62 -3.48 -11.72
CA CYS A 105 -5.53 -2.57 -11.36
C CYS A 105 -5.13 -1.67 -12.51
N GLU A 106 -5.09 -2.20 -13.74
CA GLU A 106 -4.78 -1.38 -14.91
C GLU A 106 -5.82 -0.27 -15.10
N ALA A 107 -7.09 -0.61 -14.91
CA ALA A 107 -8.16 0.38 -15.02
C ALA A 107 -8.02 1.46 -13.94
N LEU A 108 -7.67 1.07 -12.72
CA LEU A 108 -7.48 2.03 -11.63
C LEU A 108 -6.33 2.98 -11.93
N VAL A 109 -5.22 2.47 -12.43
CA VAL A 109 -4.06 3.31 -12.77
C VAL A 109 -4.44 4.32 -13.85
N ALA A 110 -5.18 3.87 -14.86
CA ALA A 110 -5.58 4.74 -15.95
C ALA A 110 -6.47 5.89 -15.49
N GLN A 111 -7.32 5.64 -14.48
CA GLN A 111 -8.28 6.64 -13.99
C GLN A 111 -7.76 7.46 -12.83
N HIS A 112 -6.68 7.04 -12.18
CA HIS A 112 -6.18 7.70 -10.98
C HIS A 112 -5.62 9.08 -11.32
N ARG A 113 -5.91 10.07 -10.49
CA ARG A 113 -5.53 11.47 -10.76
C ARG A 113 -4.19 11.86 -10.17
N CYS A 114 -3.63 11.04 -9.30
CA CYS A 114 -2.36 11.33 -8.64
C CYS A 114 -1.33 10.29 -9.06
N THR A 115 -0.20 10.26 -8.35
CA THR A 115 0.89 9.35 -8.66
C THR A 115 0.51 7.91 -8.33
N SER A 116 0.91 6.98 -9.18
CA SER A 116 0.82 5.54 -8.91
C SER A 116 2.17 4.88 -9.13
N ILE A 117 2.46 3.87 -8.33
CA ILE A 117 3.71 3.09 -8.43
C ILE A 117 3.37 1.61 -8.40
N ASP A 118 3.74 0.92 -9.47
CA ASP A 118 3.55 -0.53 -9.59
C ASP A 118 4.93 -1.19 -9.58
N ASN A 119 5.22 -1.97 -8.54
CA ASN A 119 6.48 -2.71 -8.46
C ASN A 119 6.27 -4.21 -8.55
N ARG A 120 5.12 -4.65 -9.08
CA ARG A 120 4.73 -6.04 -9.25
C ARG A 120 4.32 -6.74 -7.95
N GLY A 121 4.90 -6.37 -6.82
CA GLY A 121 4.50 -6.92 -5.53
C GLY A 121 3.32 -6.20 -4.95
N TYR A 122 3.23 -4.92 -5.23
CA TYR A 122 2.09 -4.11 -4.84
C TYR A 122 1.95 -2.91 -5.77
N LEU A 123 0.74 -2.37 -5.81
CA LEU A 123 0.41 -1.17 -6.54
C LEU A 123 0.03 -0.09 -5.52
N LEU A 124 0.70 1.06 -5.60
CA LEU A 124 0.41 2.19 -4.72
C LEU A 124 -0.35 3.26 -5.50
N LEU A 125 -1.45 3.71 -4.93
CA LEU A 125 -2.23 4.83 -5.45
C LEU A 125 -2.20 5.92 -4.41
N PHE A 126 -1.41 6.97 -4.67
CA PHE A 126 -1.27 8.09 -3.74
C PHE A 126 -2.40 9.08 -3.90
N ASN A 127 -2.79 9.74 -2.83
CA ASN A 127 -3.85 10.76 -2.81
C ASN A 127 -3.40 11.97 -2.00
N ASN A 128 -2.16 12.40 -2.20
CA ASN A 128 -1.54 13.46 -1.42
C ASN A 128 -1.14 14.66 -2.27
N TYR A 129 -1.93 14.97 -3.28
CA TYR A 129 -1.74 16.14 -4.15
C TYR A 129 -0.55 16.05 -5.08
N LEU A 130 0.08 14.89 -5.19
CA LEU A 130 1.12 14.70 -6.20
C LEU A 130 0.47 14.66 -7.60
N PRO A 131 1.13 15.21 -8.61
CA PRO A 131 0.58 15.19 -9.96
C PRO A 131 0.49 13.77 -10.49
N LYS A 132 -0.28 13.57 -11.55
CA LYS A 132 -0.43 12.24 -12.14
C LYS A 132 0.88 11.82 -12.77
N GLN A 133 1.46 10.76 -12.26
CA GLN A 133 2.65 10.11 -12.82
C GLN A 133 2.49 8.62 -12.61
N ILE A 134 2.89 7.83 -13.59
CA ILE A 134 2.74 6.39 -13.56
C ILE A 134 4.13 5.78 -13.59
N PHE A 135 4.49 5.08 -12.53
CA PHE A 135 5.78 4.39 -12.43
C PHE A 135 5.54 2.88 -12.41
N LYS A 136 6.27 2.17 -13.28
CA LYS A 136 6.29 0.71 -13.29
C LYS A 136 7.72 0.28 -13.06
N LEU A 137 7.97 -0.35 -11.92
CA LEU A 137 9.31 -0.71 -11.50
C LEU A 137 9.64 -2.19 -11.71
#